data_66cda4662cf506413574c659565e0712
#
_entry.id   66cda4662cf506413574c659565e0712
#
_cell.length_a   1.000
_cell.length_b   1.000
_cell.length_c   1.000
_cell.angle_alpha   90.00
_cell.angle_beta   90.00
_cell.angle_gamma   90.00
#
_symmetry.space_group_name_H-M   'P 1'
#
loop_
_entity.id
_entity.type
_entity.pdbx_description
1 polymer ?
#
loop_
_entity_poly.entity_id
_entity_poly.type
_entity_poly.pdbx_seq_one_letter_code
_entity_poly.pdbx_strand_id
1 'polypeptide(L)'
;MKSALESCVARLGEGLRAFAWRDRRVYGDWLAQTYFYVRHSTRLLAASAARFGHDELGNALHVRFAAHMAEEKRHELLALHDLKMLGASLDQYYERPSTRAFWETQYYKVEHVNPVALFGYILALEGMSATHGPWVYGEVSTAHGAGAATFLKLHAHDDEDHVQKAMPLLDKLDARGRADFEQNLEQSTFAYLVLLGELLAKR
;
A
#
# COMPACT_ATOMS: atom_id res chain seq x y z
N MET A 1 8.90 -15.75 5.88
CA MET A 1 8.56 -14.52 5.15
C MET A 1 7.60 -14.77 3.97
N LYS A 2 7.96 -15.58 2.95
CA LYS A 2 7.06 -15.84 1.80
C LYS A 2 5.69 -16.36 2.22
N SER A 3 5.63 -17.38 3.04
CA SER A 3 4.36 -17.94 3.57
C SER A 3 3.56 -16.92 4.40
N ALA A 4 4.23 -16.05 5.18
CA ALA A 4 3.56 -14.98 5.91
C ALA A 4 2.95 -13.94 4.95
N LEU A 5 3.69 -13.55 3.91
CA LEU A 5 3.17 -12.64 2.87
C LEU A 5 1.96 -13.25 2.15
N GLU A 6 2.05 -14.51 1.71
CA GLU A 6 0.94 -15.21 1.03
C GLU A 6 -0.31 -15.27 1.92
N SER A 7 -0.15 -15.55 3.22
CA SER A 7 -1.25 -15.58 4.19
C SER A 7 -1.90 -14.19 4.36
N CYS A 8 -1.10 -13.14 4.49
CA CYS A 8 -1.59 -11.76 4.59
C CYS A 8 -2.32 -11.32 3.32
N VAL A 9 -1.75 -11.60 2.15
CA VAL A 9 -2.36 -11.28 0.85
C VAL A 9 -3.70 -12.02 0.65
N ALA A 10 -3.79 -13.29 1.08
CA ALA A 10 -5.04 -14.04 1.03
C ALA A 10 -6.15 -13.38 1.88
N ARG A 11 -5.83 -12.98 3.11
CA ARG A 11 -6.77 -12.27 4.01
C ARG A 11 -7.19 -10.91 3.45
N LEU A 12 -6.26 -10.15 2.88
CA LEU A 12 -6.57 -8.90 2.18
C LEU A 12 -7.52 -9.15 1.00
N GLY A 13 -7.29 -10.22 0.24
CA GLY A 13 -8.16 -10.63 -0.85
C GLY A 13 -9.60 -10.96 -0.41
N GLU A 14 -9.78 -11.53 0.79
CA GLU A 14 -11.12 -11.73 1.37
C GLU A 14 -11.81 -10.39 1.65
N GLY A 15 -11.08 -9.43 2.26
CA GLY A 15 -11.57 -8.08 2.48
C GLY A 15 -11.95 -7.34 1.19
N LEU A 16 -11.11 -7.45 0.15
CA LEU A 16 -11.40 -6.86 -1.16
C LEU A 16 -12.65 -7.47 -1.81
N ARG A 17 -12.85 -8.78 -1.69
CA ARG A 17 -14.06 -9.46 -2.23
C ARG A 17 -15.33 -9.03 -1.52
N ALA A 18 -15.26 -8.72 -0.24
CA ALA A 18 -16.39 -8.22 0.54
C ALA A 18 -16.66 -6.72 0.32
N PHE A 19 -15.74 -6.00 -0.34
CA PHE A 19 -15.83 -4.55 -0.49
C PHE A 19 -16.78 -4.16 -1.63
N ALA A 20 -17.51 -3.05 -1.45
CA ALA A 20 -18.56 -2.59 -2.37
C ALA A 20 -18.00 -1.75 -3.53
N TRP A 21 -17.12 -2.32 -4.36
CA TRP A 21 -16.44 -1.63 -5.47
C TRP A 21 -17.37 -0.95 -6.46
N ARG A 22 -18.59 -1.48 -6.65
CA ARG A 22 -19.60 -0.93 -7.58
C ARG A 22 -20.39 0.23 -7.00
N ASP A 23 -20.34 0.44 -5.69
CA ASP A 23 -20.95 1.63 -5.07
C ASP A 23 -20.02 2.85 -5.26
N ARG A 24 -20.49 3.80 -6.07
CA ARG A 24 -19.72 5.02 -6.40
C ARG A 24 -19.28 5.82 -5.18
N ARG A 25 -20.11 5.89 -4.14
CA ARG A 25 -19.81 6.61 -2.89
C ARG A 25 -18.69 5.90 -2.13
N VAL A 26 -18.79 4.59 -2.00
CA VAL A 26 -17.79 3.77 -1.29
C VAL A 26 -16.45 3.78 -2.03
N TYR A 27 -16.48 3.62 -3.34
CA TYR A 27 -15.28 3.68 -4.16
C TYR A 27 -14.63 5.08 -4.14
N GLY A 28 -15.44 6.15 -4.20
CA GLY A 28 -14.94 7.53 -4.08
C GLY A 28 -14.27 7.80 -2.73
N ASP A 29 -14.84 7.30 -1.63
CA ASP A 29 -14.22 7.40 -0.31
C ASP A 29 -12.92 6.59 -0.25
N TRP A 30 -12.89 5.37 -0.81
CA TRP A 30 -11.65 4.58 -0.94
C TRP A 30 -10.55 5.31 -1.71
N LEU A 31 -10.85 5.97 -2.83
CA LEU A 31 -9.90 6.79 -3.59
C LEU A 31 -9.36 7.96 -2.75
N ALA A 32 -10.23 8.63 -2.00
CA ALA A 32 -9.81 9.73 -1.13
C ALA A 32 -8.88 9.22 -0.01
N GLN A 33 -9.22 8.11 0.65
CA GLN A 33 -8.35 7.52 1.66
C GLN A 33 -7.04 7.02 1.06
N THR A 34 -7.08 6.43 -0.14
CA THR A 34 -5.88 6.02 -0.89
C THR A 34 -4.95 7.22 -1.15
N TYR A 35 -5.48 8.34 -1.61
CA TYR A 35 -4.68 9.56 -1.72
C TYR A 35 -4.03 9.95 -0.40
N PHE A 36 -4.78 9.90 0.72
CA PHE A 36 -4.26 10.35 2.01
C PHE A 36 -3.09 9.51 2.53
N TYR A 37 -3.03 8.21 2.28
CA TYR A 37 -1.87 7.42 2.69
C TYR A 37 -0.78 7.32 1.60
N VAL A 38 -1.12 7.22 0.31
CA VAL A 38 -0.13 7.09 -0.78
C VAL A 38 0.75 8.34 -0.90
N ARG A 39 0.23 9.54 -0.62
CA ARG A 39 1.07 10.77 -0.60
C ARG A 39 2.26 10.71 0.38
N HIS A 40 2.27 9.74 1.27
CA HIS A 40 3.37 9.47 2.20
C HIS A 40 4.38 8.45 1.68
N SER A 41 4.08 7.68 0.61
CA SER A 41 4.94 6.60 0.09
C SER A 41 6.37 7.07 -0.16
N THR A 42 6.56 8.10 -0.96
CA THR A 42 7.90 8.62 -1.29
C THR A 42 8.65 9.17 -0.07
N ARG A 43 7.93 9.76 0.90
CA ARG A 43 8.53 10.28 2.15
C ARG A 43 8.98 9.15 3.08
N LEU A 44 8.16 8.10 3.21
CA LEU A 44 8.47 6.92 4.00
C LEU A 44 9.67 6.16 3.41
N LEU A 45 9.68 5.98 2.09
CA LEU A 45 10.80 5.37 1.36
C LEU A 45 12.09 6.18 1.54
N ALA A 46 12.04 7.50 1.42
CA ALA A 46 13.19 8.38 1.65
C ALA A 46 13.70 8.32 3.10
N ALA A 47 12.79 8.39 4.07
CA ALA A 47 13.13 8.29 5.49
C ALA A 47 13.78 6.95 5.84
N SER A 48 13.26 5.86 5.27
CA SER A 48 13.80 4.52 5.46
C SER A 48 15.17 4.36 4.77
N ALA A 49 15.29 4.81 3.51
CA ALA A 49 16.52 4.75 2.73
C ALA A 49 17.69 5.48 3.43
N ALA A 50 17.42 6.62 4.05
CA ALA A 50 18.42 7.41 4.76
C ALA A 50 18.95 6.74 6.05
N ARG A 51 18.30 5.70 6.56
CA ARG A 51 18.61 5.03 7.82
C ARG A 51 19.32 3.68 7.63
N PHE A 52 19.42 3.16 6.43
CA PHE A 52 20.18 1.94 6.19
C PHE A 52 21.68 2.17 6.37
N GLY A 53 22.37 1.15 6.92
CA GLY A 53 23.81 1.19 7.12
C GLY A 53 24.61 1.18 5.83
N HIS A 54 25.94 1.37 5.96
CA HIS A 54 26.86 1.36 4.83
C HIS A 54 27.52 -0.02 4.56
N ASP A 55 27.05 -1.08 5.25
CA ASP A 55 27.41 -2.45 4.90
C ASP A 55 26.76 -2.91 3.58
N GLU A 56 27.14 -4.08 3.10
CA GLU A 56 26.66 -4.60 1.82
C GLU A 56 25.12 -4.67 1.74
N LEU A 57 24.46 -5.19 2.77
CA LEU A 57 23.01 -5.29 2.81
C LEU A 57 22.35 -3.92 2.95
N GLY A 58 22.86 -3.08 3.83
CA GLY A 58 22.36 -1.71 4.03
C GLY A 58 22.42 -0.88 2.75
N ASN A 59 23.55 -0.95 2.01
CA ASN A 59 23.67 -0.29 0.71
C ASN A 59 22.67 -0.84 -0.31
N ALA A 60 22.47 -2.17 -0.36
CA ALA A 60 21.50 -2.78 -1.28
C ALA A 60 20.07 -2.36 -0.95
N LEU A 61 19.70 -2.30 0.32
CA LEU A 61 18.41 -1.80 0.81
C LEU A 61 18.22 -0.32 0.47
N HIS A 62 19.24 0.52 0.71
CA HIS A 62 19.22 1.93 0.36
C HIS A 62 18.94 2.14 -1.13
N VAL A 63 19.68 1.45 -2.00
CA VAL A 63 19.51 1.55 -3.46
C VAL A 63 18.12 1.10 -3.89
N ARG A 64 17.61 -0.01 -3.33
CA ARG A 64 16.25 -0.50 -3.64
C ARG A 64 15.18 0.51 -3.26
N PHE A 65 15.26 1.11 -2.06
CA PHE A 65 14.28 2.09 -1.59
C PHE A 65 14.36 3.40 -2.38
N ALA A 66 15.56 3.84 -2.76
CA ALA A 66 15.75 5.02 -3.60
C ALA A 66 15.16 4.83 -5.01
N ALA A 67 15.35 3.64 -5.60
CA ALA A 67 14.75 3.29 -6.89
C ALA A 67 13.22 3.25 -6.78
N HIS A 68 12.69 2.58 -5.76
CA HIS A 68 11.24 2.49 -5.51
C HIS A 68 10.60 3.87 -5.28
N MET A 69 11.29 4.75 -4.56
CA MET A 69 10.81 6.13 -4.39
C MET A 69 10.67 6.88 -5.73
N ALA A 70 11.55 6.62 -6.69
CA ALA A 70 11.46 7.22 -8.02
C ALA A 70 10.28 6.65 -8.84
N GLU A 71 10.01 5.35 -8.69
CA GLU A 71 8.87 4.64 -9.29
C GLU A 71 7.54 5.19 -8.72
N GLU A 72 7.44 5.38 -7.41
CA GLU A 72 6.23 5.83 -6.69
C GLU A 72 5.90 7.34 -6.83
N LYS A 73 6.75 8.09 -7.52
CA LYS A 73 6.59 9.54 -7.64
C LYS A 73 5.28 9.92 -8.32
N ARG A 74 4.41 10.65 -7.61
CA ARG A 74 3.14 11.19 -8.08
C ARG A 74 2.02 10.16 -8.27
N HIS A 75 2.15 8.91 -7.80
CA HIS A 75 1.07 7.93 -7.88
C HIS A 75 -0.17 8.36 -7.11
N GLU A 76 -0.03 9.16 -6.03
CA GLU A 76 -1.15 9.74 -5.30
C GLU A 76 -2.07 10.59 -6.20
N LEU A 77 -1.53 11.19 -7.27
CA LEU A 77 -2.32 12.00 -8.19
C LEU A 77 -3.25 11.19 -9.09
N LEU A 78 -2.97 9.90 -9.29
CA LEU A 78 -3.88 8.99 -10.00
C LEU A 78 -5.17 8.78 -9.21
N ALA A 79 -5.08 8.64 -7.90
CA ALA A 79 -6.28 8.55 -7.05
C ALA A 79 -7.14 9.83 -7.12
N LEU A 80 -6.51 11.01 -7.17
CA LEU A 80 -7.23 12.28 -7.38
C LEU A 80 -7.82 12.39 -8.79
N HIS A 81 -7.13 11.91 -9.80
CA HIS A 81 -7.65 11.85 -11.16
C HIS A 81 -8.90 10.98 -11.22
N ASP A 82 -8.83 9.77 -10.67
CA ASP A 82 -9.94 8.82 -10.67
C ASP A 82 -11.14 9.36 -9.89
N LEU A 83 -10.89 10.03 -8.76
CA LEU A 83 -11.93 10.71 -7.98
C LEU A 83 -12.64 11.78 -8.81
N LYS A 84 -11.89 12.59 -9.58
CA LYS A 84 -12.44 13.59 -10.49
C LYS A 84 -13.25 12.95 -11.62
N MET A 85 -12.83 11.81 -12.15
CA MET A 85 -13.58 11.06 -13.16
C MET A 85 -14.89 10.51 -12.62
N LEU A 86 -14.99 10.27 -11.32
CA LEU A 86 -16.26 10.02 -10.63
C LEU A 86 -17.11 11.29 -10.43
N GLY A 87 -16.66 12.48 -10.85
CA GLY A 87 -17.35 13.75 -10.60
C GLY A 87 -17.34 14.16 -9.12
N ALA A 88 -16.33 13.71 -8.38
CA ALA A 88 -16.11 14.06 -6.99
C ALA A 88 -14.79 14.81 -6.81
N SER A 89 -14.61 15.46 -5.67
CA SER A 89 -13.39 16.18 -5.31
C SER A 89 -12.97 15.85 -3.88
N LEU A 90 -11.67 15.98 -3.58
CA LEU A 90 -11.09 15.56 -2.31
C LEU A 90 -11.69 16.29 -1.10
N ASP A 91 -12.11 17.54 -1.25
CA ASP A 91 -12.72 18.36 -0.20
C ASP A 91 -14.09 17.84 0.30
N GLN A 92 -14.69 16.90 -0.43
CA GLN A 92 -15.89 16.17 -0.01
C GLN A 92 -15.60 15.06 1.00
N TYR A 93 -14.34 14.74 1.22
CA TYR A 93 -13.89 13.64 2.06
C TYR A 93 -12.91 14.15 3.12
N TYR A 94 -12.98 13.58 4.31
CA TYR A 94 -11.98 13.81 5.35
C TYR A 94 -11.09 12.58 5.52
N GLU A 95 -9.85 12.80 5.91
CA GLU A 95 -8.94 11.72 6.26
C GLU A 95 -9.44 11.00 7.52
N ARG A 96 -9.73 9.72 7.39
CA ARG A 96 -10.26 8.92 8.50
C ARG A 96 -9.18 8.63 9.54
N PRO A 97 -9.55 8.47 10.82
CA PRO A 97 -8.60 8.09 11.87
C PRO A 97 -7.86 6.78 11.55
N SER A 98 -8.54 5.78 10.97
CA SER A 98 -7.92 4.53 10.52
C SER A 98 -6.87 4.76 9.44
N THR A 99 -7.17 5.60 8.44
CA THR A 99 -6.23 6.00 7.38
C THR A 99 -5.01 6.69 7.96
N ARG A 100 -5.24 7.63 8.88
CA ARG A 100 -4.15 8.36 9.55
C ARG A 100 -3.26 7.42 10.37
N ALA A 101 -3.85 6.57 11.20
CA ALA A 101 -3.12 5.57 11.98
C ALA A 101 -2.32 4.60 11.09
N PHE A 102 -2.84 4.28 9.89
CA PHE A 102 -2.20 3.38 8.94
C PHE A 102 -0.83 3.90 8.47
N TRP A 103 -0.73 5.17 8.06
CA TRP A 103 0.53 5.73 7.60
C TRP A 103 1.40 6.32 8.74
N GLU A 104 0.82 6.91 9.80
CA GLU A 104 1.58 7.44 10.94
C GLU A 104 2.40 6.35 11.64
N THR A 105 1.84 5.15 11.78
CA THR A 105 2.53 3.99 12.34
C THR A 105 3.82 3.68 11.59
N GLN A 106 3.87 3.91 10.28
CA GLN A 106 5.07 3.63 9.48
C GLN A 106 6.22 4.57 9.81
N TYR A 107 5.94 5.86 10.04
CA TYR A 107 6.98 6.80 10.50
C TYR A 107 7.57 6.38 11.84
N TYR A 108 6.72 5.99 12.80
CA TYR A 108 7.18 5.49 14.08
C TYR A 108 8.10 4.27 13.91
N LYS A 109 7.70 3.30 13.07
CA LYS A 109 8.51 2.09 12.83
C LYS A 109 9.85 2.41 12.18
N VAL A 110 9.84 3.25 11.15
CA VAL A 110 11.07 3.67 10.47
C VAL A 110 12.00 4.40 11.45
N GLU A 111 11.47 5.28 12.30
CA GLU A 111 12.27 6.12 13.18
C GLU A 111 12.75 5.41 14.44
N HIS A 112 11.92 4.57 15.06
CA HIS A 112 12.13 4.08 16.42
C HIS A 112 12.27 2.56 16.52
N VAL A 113 11.97 1.79 15.46
CA VAL A 113 12.06 0.34 15.48
C VAL A 113 13.17 -0.14 14.53
N ASN A 114 12.89 -0.16 13.24
CA ASN A 114 13.81 -0.62 12.21
C ASN A 114 13.32 -0.13 10.83
N PRO A 115 14.15 0.55 10.03
CA PRO A 115 13.74 1.00 8.69
C PRO A 115 13.30 -0.15 7.78
N VAL A 116 13.83 -1.37 7.96
CA VAL A 116 13.43 -2.55 7.19
C VAL A 116 11.98 -2.97 7.43
N ALA A 117 11.41 -2.61 8.58
CA ALA A 117 10.02 -2.89 8.89
C ALA A 117 9.05 -2.31 7.84
N LEU A 118 9.43 -1.21 7.16
CA LEU A 118 8.61 -0.59 6.12
C LEU A 118 8.28 -1.57 4.96
N PHE A 119 9.13 -2.56 4.68
CA PHE A 119 8.78 -3.61 3.72
C PHE A 119 7.49 -4.34 4.05
N GLY A 120 7.16 -4.51 5.35
CA GLY A 120 5.91 -5.15 5.77
C GLY A 120 4.68 -4.37 5.28
N TYR A 121 4.72 -3.04 5.39
CA TYR A 121 3.69 -2.15 4.88
C TYR A 121 3.63 -2.16 3.34
N ILE A 122 4.77 -2.00 2.70
CA ILE A 122 4.88 -1.98 1.23
C ILE A 122 4.34 -3.29 0.65
N LEU A 123 4.85 -4.43 1.11
CA LEU A 123 4.49 -5.74 0.55
C LEU A 123 3.07 -6.19 0.91
N ALA A 124 2.47 -5.66 2.00
CA ALA A 124 1.04 -5.84 2.22
C ALA A 124 0.21 -5.21 1.08
N LEU A 125 0.55 -3.99 0.67
CA LEU A 125 -0.15 -3.26 -0.38
C LEU A 125 0.19 -3.80 -1.78
N GLU A 126 1.46 -3.96 -2.11
CA GLU A 126 1.90 -4.43 -3.42
C GLU A 126 1.53 -5.90 -3.67
N GLY A 127 1.71 -6.78 -2.68
CA GLY A 127 1.30 -8.18 -2.81
C GLY A 127 -0.21 -8.32 -2.98
N MET A 128 -0.99 -7.49 -2.29
CA MET A 128 -2.43 -7.41 -2.46
C MET A 128 -2.78 -6.93 -3.88
N SER A 129 -2.14 -5.87 -4.35
CA SER A 129 -2.40 -5.28 -5.66
C SER A 129 -1.98 -6.21 -6.80
N ALA A 130 -0.78 -6.79 -6.74
CA ALA A 130 -0.30 -7.75 -7.73
C ALA A 130 -1.23 -8.97 -7.86
N THR A 131 -1.76 -9.48 -6.73
CA THR A 131 -2.57 -10.70 -6.71
C THR A 131 -4.04 -10.43 -7.05
N HIS A 132 -4.63 -9.38 -6.51
CA HIS A 132 -6.06 -9.09 -6.57
C HIS A 132 -6.42 -7.88 -7.42
N GLY A 133 -5.44 -7.02 -7.72
CA GLY A 133 -5.61 -5.79 -8.48
C GLY A 133 -6.26 -5.98 -9.85
N PRO A 134 -5.88 -6.99 -10.67
CA PRO A 134 -6.52 -7.23 -11.96
C PRO A 134 -8.03 -7.47 -11.85
N TRP A 135 -8.46 -8.23 -10.83
CA TRP A 135 -9.87 -8.47 -10.57
C TRP A 135 -10.58 -7.19 -10.09
N VAL A 136 -10.01 -6.47 -9.10
CA VAL A 136 -10.58 -5.20 -8.59
C VAL A 136 -10.70 -4.17 -9.72
N TYR A 137 -9.68 -4.03 -10.56
CA TYR A 137 -9.71 -3.18 -11.75
C TYR A 137 -10.88 -3.54 -12.68
N GLY A 138 -11.12 -4.83 -12.91
CA GLY A 138 -12.24 -5.31 -13.73
C GLY A 138 -13.60 -4.90 -13.16
N GLU A 139 -13.81 -5.07 -11.85
CA GLU A 139 -15.03 -4.65 -11.15
C GLU A 139 -15.27 -3.14 -11.25
N VAL A 140 -14.25 -2.36 -10.95
CA VAL A 140 -14.30 -0.90 -10.94
C VAL A 140 -14.47 -0.32 -12.34
N SER A 141 -13.68 -0.79 -13.31
CA SER A 141 -13.77 -0.30 -14.70
C SER A 141 -15.11 -0.63 -15.35
N THR A 142 -15.70 -1.76 -15.00
CA THR A 142 -17.05 -2.14 -15.45
C THR A 142 -18.12 -1.23 -14.86
N ALA A 143 -18.01 -0.88 -13.58
CA ALA A 143 -19.02 -0.10 -12.88
C ALA A 143 -18.90 1.42 -13.13
N HIS A 144 -17.68 1.94 -13.26
CA HIS A 144 -17.39 3.39 -13.25
C HIS A 144 -16.66 3.87 -14.51
N GLY A 145 -16.24 2.96 -15.39
CA GLY A 145 -15.43 3.25 -16.57
C GLY A 145 -13.92 3.19 -16.30
N ALA A 146 -13.16 2.81 -17.31
CA ALA A 146 -11.69 2.64 -17.20
C ALA A 146 -10.95 3.95 -16.83
N GLY A 147 -11.52 5.11 -17.18
CA GLY A 147 -10.96 6.42 -16.84
C GLY A 147 -11.01 6.74 -15.34
N ALA A 148 -11.86 6.07 -14.57
CA ALA A 148 -11.97 6.21 -13.12
C ALA A 148 -11.22 5.10 -12.35
N ALA A 149 -10.37 4.31 -13.01
CA ALA A 149 -9.65 3.17 -12.45
C ALA A 149 -8.15 3.18 -12.82
N THR A 150 -7.57 4.35 -13.07
CA THR A 150 -6.18 4.48 -13.53
C THR A 150 -5.17 4.11 -12.45
N PHE A 151 -5.46 4.43 -11.19
CA PHE A 151 -4.67 4.03 -10.04
C PHE A 151 -4.59 2.49 -9.93
N LEU A 152 -5.74 1.84 -9.97
CA LEU A 152 -5.83 0.37 -9.90
C LEU A 152 -5.14 -0.30 -11.10
N LYS A 153 -5.29 0.27 -12.30
CA LYS A 153 -4.66 -0.26 -13.52
C LYS A 153 -3.14 -0.28 -13.43
N LEU A 154 -2.54 0.83 -12.97
CA LEU A 154 -1.09 0.95 -12.84
C LEU A 154 -0.56 -0.08 -11.84
N HIS A 155 -1.07 -0.07 -10.62
CA HIS A 155 -0.57 -0.92 -9.54
C HIS A 155 -0.81 -2.41 -9.79
N ALA A 156 -1.91 -2.78 -10.45
CA ALA A 156 -2.13 -4.17 -10.86
C ALA A 156 -1.08 -4.71 -11.84
N HIS A 157 -0.33 -3.83 -12.52
CA HIS A 157 0.70 -4.21 -13.48
C HIS A 157 2.11 -4.15 -12.88
N ASP A 158 2.42 -3.08 -12.14
CA ASP A 158 3.79 -2.78 -11.72
C ASP A 158 4.19 -3.50 -10.41
N ASP A 159 3.23 -3.77 -9.52
CA ASP A 159 3.49 -4.27 -8.17
C ASP A 159 4.04 -5.70 -8.13
N GLU A 160 3.81 -6.53 -9.16
CA GLU A 160 4.41 -7.86 -9.26
C GLU A 160 5.95 -7.78 -9.31
N ASP A 161 6.50 -6.87 -10.11
CA ASP A 161 7.94 -6.63 -10.24
C ASP A 161 8.54 -6.11 -8.94
N HIS A 162 7.82 -5.23 -8.23
CA HIS A 162 8.24 -4.71 -6.93
C HIS A 162 8.38 -5.81 -5.87
N VAL A 163 7.41 -6.71 -5.78
CA VAL A 163 7.46 -7.86 -4.88
C VAL A 163 8.63 -8.77 -5.21
N GLN A 164 8.84 -9.08 -6.50
CA GLN A 164 9.94 -9.93 -6.94
C GLN A 164 11.32 -9.34 -6.61
N LYS A 165 11.49 -8.02 -6.75
CA LYS A 165 12.74 -7.31 -6.40
C LYS A 165 13.01 -7.24 -4.90
N ALA A 166 11.98 -7.23 -4.07
CA ALA A 166 12.12 -7.14 -2.61
C ALA A 166 12.53 -8.48 -1.97
N MET A 167 12.01 -9.61 -2.45
CA MET A 167 12.17 -10.93 -1.81
C MET A 167 13.64 -11.33 -1.60
N PRO A 168 14.57 -11.18 -2.56
CA PRO A 168 15.98 -11.54 -2.35
C PRO A 168 16.69 -10.73 -1.27
N LEU A 169 16.26 -9.50 -1.01
CA LEU A 169 16.78 -8.65 0.08
C LEU A 169 16.24 -9.09 1.43
N LEU A 170 14.95 -9.44 1.49
CA LEU A 170 14.34 -9.98 2.71
C LEU A 170 15.01 -11.28 3.16
N ASP A 171 15.37 -12.16 2.23
CA ASP A 171 16.04 -13.44 2.55
C ASP A 171 17.40 -13.25 3.22
N LYS A 172 18.05 -12.09 3.04
CA LYS A 172 19.32 -11.73 3.68
C LYS A 172 19.19 -11.12 5.07
N LEU A 173 17.97 -10.80 5.52
CA LEU A 173 17.74 -10.19 6.82
C LEU A 173 18.13 -11.15 7.96
N ASP A 174 18.64 -10.58 9.05
CA ASP A 174 18.83 -11.29 10.31
C ASP A 174 17.47 -11.63 10.99
N ALA A 175 17.52 -12.36 12.09
CA ALA A 175 16.32 -12.79 12.80
C ALA A 175 15.47 -11.60 13.29
N ARG A 176 16.11 -10.49 13.70
CA ARG A 176 15.42 -9.28 14.15
C ARG A 176 14.74 -8.56 12.99
N GLY A 177 15.47 -8.33 11.91
CA GLY A 177 14.91 -7.69 10.72
C GLY A 177 13.72 -8.45 10.14
N ARG A 178 13.79 -9.79 10.14
CA ARG A 178 12.67 -10.66 9.75
C ARG A 178 11.46 -10.48 10.67
N ALA A 179 11.68 -10.49 11.98
CA ALA A 179 10.60 -10.30 12.96
C ALA A 179 9.94 -8.92 12.82
N ASP A 180 10.73 -7.86 12.66
CA ASP A 180 10.24 -6.49 12.47
C ASP A 180 9.44 -6.35 11.17
N PHE A 181 9.89 -6.99 10.09
CA PHE A 181 9.16 -7.10 8.81
C PHE A 181 7.81 -7.83 8.99
N GLU A 182 7.84 -9.05 9.53
CA GLU A 182 6.63 -9.88 9.68
C GLU A 182 5.61 -9.23 10.60
N GLN A 183 6.06 -8.62 11.70
CA GLN A 183 5.18 -7.86 12.58
C GLN A 183 4.51 -6.69 11.86
N ASN A 184 5.25 -5.93 11.05
CA ASN A 184 4.66 -4.80 10.32
C ASN A 184 3.74 -5.25 9.18
N LEU A 185 4.04 -6.35 8.54
CA LEU A 185 3.18 -7.00 7.54
C LEU A 185 1.81 -7.35 8.14
N GLU A 186 1.80 -8.02 9.30
CA GLU A 186 0.57 -8.35 10.03
C GLU A 186 -0.21 -7.10 10.46
N GLN A 187 0.47 -6.11 11.03
CA GLN A 187 -0.17 -4.87 11.48
C GLN A 187 -0.74 -4.07 10.31
N SER A 188 -0.03 -4.00 9.20
CA SER A 188 -0.49 -3.29 8.00
C SER A 188 -1.69 -4.00 7.36
N THR A 189 -1.66 -5.33 7.30
CA THR A 189 -2.80 -6.15 6.86
C THR A 189 -4.03 -5.90 7.73
N PHE A 190 -3.88 -5.97 9.04
CA PHE A 190 -4.98 -5.70 9.99
C PHE A 190 -5.53 -4.27 9.82
N ALA A 191 -4.66 -3.28 9.79
CA ALA A 191 -5.06 -1.87 9.69
C ALA A 191 -5.77 -1.57 8.38
N TYR A 192 -5.34 -2.16 7.26
CA TYR A 192 -6.01 -2.00 5.97
C TYR A 192 -7.39 -2.65 5.95
N LEU A 193 -7.56 -3.83 6.56
CA LEU A 193 -8.86 -4.47 6.70
C LEU A 193 -9.83 -3.64 7.58
N VAL A 194 -9.32 -3.02 8.66
CA VAL A 194 -10.10 -2.08 9.47
C VAL A 194 -10.54 -0.87 8.63
N LEU A 195 -9.64 -0.32 7.82
CA LEU A 195 -9.96 0.79 6.90
C LEU A 195 -11.07 0.38 5.93
N LEU A 196 -10.98 -0.76 5.26
CA LEU A 196 -12.02 -1.25 4.36
C LEU A 196 -13.37 -1.42 5.09
N GLY A 197 -13.35 -2.00 6.29
CA GLY A 197 -14.55 -2.17 7.12
C GLY A 197 -15.20 -0.84 7.51
N GLU A 198 -14.39 0.17 7.85
CA GLU A 198 -14.88 1.51 8.17
C GLU A 198 -15.54 2.20 6.97
N LEU A 199 -15.03 1.98 5.75
CA LEU A 199 -15.60 2.52 4.52
C LEU A 199 -16.96 1.90 4.15
N LEU A 200 -17.18 0.65 4.55
CA LEU A 200 -18.45 -0.04 4.36
C LEU A 200 -19.51 0.34 5.39
N ALA A 201 -19.11 0.80 6.57
CA ALA A 201 -20.05 1.19 7.61
C ALA A 201 -20.92 2.36 7.14
N LYS A 202 -22.23 2.18 7.21
CA LYS A 202 -23.19 3.27 6.95
C LYS A 202 -23.01 4.33 8.04
N ARG A 203 -22.86 5.58 7.63
CA ARG A 203 -23.01 6.73 8.52
C ARG A 203 -24.47 7.06 8.70
#